data_785057c8a7a7ff87b05816ce4d035b3a
#
_entry.id   785057c8a7a7ff87b05816ce4d035b3a
#
_cell.length_a   1.000
_cell.length_b   1.000
_cell.length_c   1.000
_cell.angle_alpha   90.00
_cell.angle_beta   90.00
_cell.angle_gamma   90.00
#
_symmetry.space_group_name_H-M   'P 1'
#
loop_
_entity.id
_entity.type
_entity.pdbx_description
1 polymer ?
#
loop_
_entity_poly.entity_id
_entity_poly.type
_entity_poly.pdbx_seq_one_letter_code
_entity_poly.pdbx_strand_id
1 'polypeptide(L)'
;MHSTLPVQQEAPSTTPVAPVVPDGQRGRRLAALDGLRLFAALMVVAYHYIAFDSGAWPRSSKTLFPTAYLPASYGWLGVELFFVISGFVICMSCWGKSLGQFALSRLTRLYPAYWFAVALVSLVVFIWPVVNEAPSWGDAAVNLTMFQDPLGVTPVDGVYWTLWVEMRFYLLFAIVAWRGLTYKRAVAFCVLWAIAAIVAQAVDNSVLDQLLLPEDCWYFIAGIAFYLMHRFRPNLLLWTIVGGCFLIGQHYLLQAHARAEEHMGHQVPSWPTVAILALFFLLVAAVALGWTRRINWRWLSTAGVLTYPLYLVHERIGWVVIEHLAGHVPHYVLLPGLVAAMLGFAWLVHRFVERPLARRLKRGMQRAVTEIRAG
;
A
#
# COMPACT_ATOMS: atom_id res chain seq x y z
N MET A 1 -45.81 -56.25 -16.76
CA MET A 1 -45.10 -55.14 -17.46
C MET A 1 -45.08 -53.93 -16.56
N HIS A 2 -44.00 -53.76 -15.80
CA HIS A 2 -43.76 -52.56 -15.00
C HIS A 2 -42.77 -51.66 -15.75
N SER A 3 -43.28 -50.53 -16.18
CA SER A 3 -42.48 -49.49 -16.83
C SER A 3 -41.80 -48.66 -15.77
N THR A 4 -40.48 -48.74 -15.62
CA THR A 4 -39.67 -47.87 -14.79
C THR A 4 -39.28 -46.65 -15.61
N LEU A 5 -39.78 -45.45 -15.20
CA LEU A 5 -39.33 -44.15 -15.72
C LEU A 5 -37.95 -43.84 -15.20
N PRO A 6 -37.05 -43.26 -16.02
CA PRO A 6 -35.72 -42.85 -15.57
C PRO A 6 -35.81 -41.61 -14.68
N VAL A 7 -35.15 -41.68 -13.51
CA VAL A 7 -34.92 -40.53 -12.62
C VAL A 7 -33.96 -39.54 -13.35
N GLN A 8 -34.47 -38.37 -13.71
CA GLN A 8 -33.61 -37.25 -14.15
C GLN A 8 -32.77 -36.75 -12.96
N GLN A 9 -31.48 -36.96 -13.04
CA GLN A 9 -30.53 -36.28 -12.17
C GLN A 9 -30.52 -34.80 -12.52
N GLU A 10 -31.09 -33.96 -11.64
CA GLU A 10 -30.92 -32.51 -11.71
C GLU A 10 -29.44 -32.14 -11.56
N ALA A 11 -28.87 -31.52 -12.58
CA ALA A 11 -27.56 -30.95 -12.54
C ALA A 11 -27.51 -29.84 -11.44
N PRO A 12 -26.42 -29.72 -10.65
CA PRO A 12 -26.33 -28.72 -9.60
C PRO A 12 -26.48 -27.33 -10.20
N SER A 13 -27.55 -26.63 -9.81
CA SER A 13 -27.83 -25.26 -10.23
C SER A 13 -26.71 -24.34 -9.72
N THR A 14 -25.84 -23.89 -10.63
CA THR A 14 -24.88 -22.83 -10.36
C THR A 14 -25.61 -21.49 -10.29
N THR A 15 -26.33 -21.27 -9.20
CA THR A 15 -26.96 -19.95 -8.96
C THR A 15 -25.86 -18.90 -8.86
N PRO A 16 -25.89 -17.80 -9.64
CA PRO A 16 -24.90 -16.74 -9.51
C PRO A 16 -24.95 -16.16 -8.09
N VAL A 17 -23.80 -16.06 -7.43
CA VAL A 17 -23.68 -15.45 -6.10
C VAL A 17 -24.13 -14.00 -6.22
N ALA A 18 -25.29 -13.67 -5.68
CA ALA A 18 -25.85 -12.31 -5.74
C ALA A 18 -25.06 -11.36 -4.83
N PRO A 19 -24.79 -10.13 -5.25
CA PRO A 19 -24.09 -9.13 -4.42
C PRO A 19 -24.98 -8.73 -3.23
N VAL A 20 -24.38 -8.71 -2.02
CA VAL A 20 -25.04 -8.33 -0.77
C VAL A 20 -25.18 -6.81 -0.64
N VAL A 21 -24.31 -6.05 -1.31
CA VAL A 21 -24.30 -4.58 -1.26
C VAL A 21 -25.18 -4.03 -2.39
N PRO A 22 -26.25 -3.29 -2.08
CA PRO A 22 -27.11 -2.66 -3.08
C PRO A 22 -26.32 -1.66 -3.95
N ASP A 23 -26.71 -1.51 -5.22
CA ASP A 23 -26.05 -0.65 -6.20
C ASP A 23 -25.87 0.81 -5.73
N GLY A 24 -26.78 1.36 -4.95
CA GLY A 24 -26.69 2.71 -4.39
C GLY A 24 -25.58 2.91 -3.34
N GLN A 25 -24.98 1.83 -2.81
CA GLN A 25 -23.88 1.90 -1.84
C GLN A 25 -22.51 1.60 -2.46
N ARG A 26 -22.43 1.29 -3.74
CA ARG A 26 -21.22 0.86 -4.46
C ARG A 26 -20.11 1.91 -4.54
N GLY A 27 -20.39 3.18 -4.26
CA GLY A 27 -19.41 4.27 -4.30
C GLY A 27 -19.08 4.90 -2.95
N ARG A 28 -19.64 4.38 -1.86
CA ARG A 28 -19.43 4.97 -0.53
C ARG A 28 -18.02 4.69 -0.03
N ARG A 29 -17.31 5.77 0.27
CA ARG A 29 -15.95 5.71 0.83
C ARG A 29 -15.98 5.01 2.18
N LEU A 30 -15.09 4.04 2.40
CA LEU A 30 -14.98 3.31 3.66
C LEU A 30 -14.07 4.10 4.60
N ALA A 31 -14.67 4.96 5.43
CA ALA A 31 -13.93 5.84 6.35
C ALA A 31 -12.98 5.08 7.28
N ALA A 32 -13.35 3.85 7.69
CA ALA A 32 -12.48 2.99 8.50
C ALA A 32 -11.17 2.64 7.79
N LEU A 33 -11.19 2.34 6.47
CA LEU A 33 -9.95 2.08 5.70
C LEU A 33 -9.10 3.35 5.56
N ASP A 34 -9.71 4.52 5.42
CA ASP A 34 -8.98 5.79 5.41
C ASP A 34 -8.27 6.03 6.75
N GLY A 35 -8.92 5.70 7.88
CA GLY A 35 -8.31 5.75 9.21
C GLY A 35 -7.16 4.76 9.38
N LEU A 36 -7.34 3.51 8.93
CA LEU A 36 -6.27 2.51 8.97
C LEU A 36 -5.06 2.92 8.11
N ARG A 37 -5.29 3.58 6.97
CA ARG A 37 -4.19 4.12 6.16
C ARG A 37 -3.40 5.20 6.87
N LEU A 38 -4.07 6.15 7.55
CA LEU A 38 -3.36 7.16 8.31
C LEU A 38 -2.60 6.53 9.47
N PHE A 39 -3.20 5.57 10.18
CA PHE A 39 -2.54 4.83 11.24
C PHE A 39 -1.27 4.13 10.72
N ALA A 40 -1.35 3.42 9.60
CA ALA A 40 -0.21 2.77 8.94
C ALA A 40 0.90 3.78 8.56
N ALA A 41 0.53 4.95 8.00
CA ALA A 41 1.51 5.99 7.68
C ALA A 41 2.22 6.54 8.94
N LEU A 42 1.48 6.76 10.02
CA LEU A 42 2.07 7.24 11.27
C LEU A 42 2.96 6.18 11.94
N MET A 43 2.64 4.89 11.78
CA MET A 43 3.55 3.80 12.20
C MET A 43 4.88 3.88 11.44
N VAL A 44 4.84 4.03 10.11
CA VAL A 44 6.04 4.15 9.27
C VAL A 44 6.83 5.41 9.61
N VAL A 45 6.16 6.55 9.83
CA VAL A 45 6.81 7.80 10.30
C VAL A 45 7.50 7.59 11.64
N ALA A 46 6.83 6.93 12.60
CA ALA A 46 7.42 6.63 13.91
C ALA A 46 8.65 5.72 13.78
N TYR A 47 8.62 4.73 12.90
CA TYR A 47 9.77 3.88 12.61
C TYR A 47 10.96 4.71 12.12
N HIS A 48 10.79 5.53 11.08
CA HIS A 48 11.88 6.31 10.48
C HIS A 48 12.44 7.41 11.40
N TYR A 49 11.61 7.96 12.30
CA TYR A 49 12.05 9.05 13.18
C TYR A 49 12.59 8.57 14.52
N ILE A 50 12.19 7.36 14.97
CA ILE A 50 12.53 6.88 16.30
C ILE A 50 13.40 5.62 16.25
N ALA A 51 13.10 4.66 15.40
CA ALA A 51 13.73 3.34 15.45
C ALA A 51 14.81 3.13 14.40
N PHE A 52 14.61 3.66 13.19
CA PHE A 52 15.59 3.56 12.09
C PHE A 52 16.87 4.35 12.45
N ASP A 53 18.02 3.70 12.35
CA ASP A 53 19.31 4.32 12.63
C ASP A 53 19.82 5.12 11.43
N SER A 54 19.21 6.29 11.22
CA SER A 54 19.57 7.19 10.12
C SER A 54 20.83 8.01 10.39
N GLY A 55 21.33 8.05 11.61
CA GLY A 55 22.40 8.96 12.02
C GLY A 55 21.95 10.43 12.24
N ALA A 56 20.69 10.79 11.95
CA ALA A 56 20.20 12.16 12.08
C ALA A 56 20.11 12.66 13.54
N TRP A 57 19.95 11.78 14.50
CA TRP A 57 19.97 12.13 15.92
C TRP A 57 21.41 12.19 16.45
N PRO A 58 21.77 13.17 17.31
CA PRO A 58 23.12 13.28 17.89
C PRO A 58 23.45 12.19 18.89
N ARG A 59 22.46 11.39 19.32
CA ARG A 59 22.58 10.25 20.25
C ARG A 59 21.68 9.13 19.77
N SER A 60 21.97 7.90 20.26
CA SER A 60 21.11 6.75 19.96
C SER A 60 19.65 7.03 20.30
N SER A 61 18.76 6.81 19.34
CA SER A 61 17.30 6.97 19.47
C SER A 61 16.73 6.18 20.64
N LYS A 62 17.30 5.00 20.93
CA LYS A 62 16.93 4.16 22.10
C LYS A 62 17.14 4.88 23.41
N THR A 63 18.18 5.70 23.52
CA THR A 63 18.46 6.52 24.70
C THR A 63 17.57 7.76 24.76
N LEU A 64 17.27 8.37 23.61
CA LEU A 64 16.40 9.55 23.54
C LEU A 64 14.93 9.22 23.80
N PHE A 65 14.47 8.05 23.32
CA PHE A 65 13.07 7.63 23.35
C PHE A 65 12.87 6.25 24.02
N PRO A 66 13.27 6.05 25.28
CA PRO A 66 13.32 4.73 25.91
C PRO A 66 11.96 4.01 25.94
N THR A 67 10.84 4.74 26.03
CA THR A 67 9.49 4.18 26.06
C THR A 67 8.88 4.03 24.65
N ALA A 68 9.22 4.92 23.72
CA ALA A 68 8.67 4.93 22.38
C ALA A 68 9.47 4.07 21.39
N TYR A 69 10.74 3.76 21.70
CA TYR A 69 11.63 3.02 20.80
C TYR A 69 11.08 1.64 20.44
N LEU A 70 10.71 0.84 21.46
CA LEU A 70 10.22 -0.52 21.21
C LEU A 70 8.93 -0.56 20.36
N PRO A 71 7.86 0.19 20.64
CA PRO A 71 6.69 0.20 19.75
C PRO A 71 7.02 0.78 18.36
N ALA A 72 7.90 1.79 18.26
CA ALA A 72 8.31 2.36 16.97
C ALA A 72 9.13 1.37 16.13
N SER A 73 9.87 0.45 16.76
CA SER A 73 10.64 -0.60 16.07
C SER A 73 9.78 -1.53 15.21
N TYR A 74 8.48 -1.60 15.44
CA TYR A 74 7.53 -2.35 14.63
C TYR A 74 6.75 -1.46 13.64
N GLY A 75 7.09 -0.18 13.54
CA GLY A 75 6.34 0.77 12.72
C GLY A 75 6.46 0.52 11.22
N TRP A 76 7.53 -0.14 10.75
CA TRP A 76 7.70 -0.57 9.36
C TRP A 76 6.57 -1.50 8.88
N LEU A 77 5.95 -2.26 9.80
CA LEU A 77 4.78 -3.11 9.50
C LEU A 77 3.57 -2.34 8.95
N GLY A 78 3.56 -1.02 9.05
CA GLY A 78 2.54 -0.21 8.38
C GLY A 78 2.51 -0.42 6.87
N VAL A 79 3.62 -0.86 6.25
CA VAL A 79 3.69 -1.17 4.82
C VAL A 79 2.82 -2.37 4.46
N GLU A 80 2.85 -3.45 5.25
CA GLU A 80 2.03 -4.64 5.04
C GLU A 80 0.54 -4.31 5.15
N LEU A 81 0.18 -3.45 6.11
CA LEU A 81 -1.20 -2.96 6.21
C LEU A 81 -1.60 -2.16 4.96
N PHE A 82 -0.69 -1.33 4.42
CA PHE A 82 -0.94 -0.65 3.14
C PHE A 82 -1.19 -1.64 2.01
N PHE A 83 -0.42 -2.71 1.91
CA PHE A 83 -0.59 -3.71 0.85
C PHE A 83 -1.92 -4.47 0.97
N VAL A 84 -2.34 -4.86 2.19
CA VAL A 84 -3.67 -5.45 2.41
C VAL A 84 -4.78 -4.46 2.01
N ILE A 85 -4.70 -3.21 2.45
CA ILE A 85 -5.67 -2.18 2.08
C ILE A 85 -5.64 -1.91 0.57
N SER A 86 -4.46 -1.93 -0.07
CA SER A 86 -4.32 -1.74 -1.51
C SER A 86 -5.03 -2.84 -2.29
N GLY A 87 -4.84 -4.11 -1.92
CA GLY A 87 -5.58 -5.24 -2.52
C GLY A 87 -7.09 -5.03 -2.44
N PHE A 88 -7.61 -4.65 -1.27
CA PHE A 88 -9.02 -4.37 -1.06
C PHE A 88 -9.53 -3.21 -1.95
N VAL A 89 -8.86 -2.06 -1.89
CA VAL A 89 -9.30 -0.82 -2.54
C VAL A 89 -9.13 -0.89 -4.06
N ILE A 90 -8.08 -1.54 -4.56
CA ILE A 90 -7.87 -1.72 -5.99
C ILE A 90 -8.95 -2.61 -6.58
N CYS A 91 -9.23 -3.76 -5.96
CA CYS A 91 -10.32 -4.62 -6.39
C CYS A 91 -11.67 -3.88 -6.36
N MET A 92 -11.96 -3.13 -5.29
CA MET A 92 -13.16 -2.29 -5.17
C MET A 92 -13.25 -1.24 -6.28
N SER A 93 -12.16 -0.52 -6.53
CA SER A 93 -12.14 0.62 -7.46
C SER A 93 -12.13 0.20 -8.93
N CYS A 94 -11.73 -1.03 -9.24
CA CYS A 94 -11.69 -1.61 -10.57
C CYS A 94 -13.04 -2.22 -10.98
N TRP A 95 -13.89 -2.54 -10.03
CA TRP A 95 -15.15 -3.25 -10.29
C TRP A 95 -16.07 -2.46 -11.22
N GLY A 96 -16.44 -3.07 -12.36
CA GLY A 96 -17.30 -2.44 -13.37
C GLY A 96 -16.63 -1.35 -14.20
N LYS A 97 -15.30 -1.22 -14.13
CA LYS A 97 -14.54 -0.28 -14.95
C LYS A 97 -13.77 -0.98 -16.06
N SER A 98 -13.54 -0.24 -17.16
CA SER A 98 -12.63 -0.67 -18.22
C SER A 98 -11.16 -0.51 -17.78
N LEU A 99 -10.25 -1.22 -18.49
CA LEU A 99 -8.80 -1.10 -18.27
C LEU A 99 -8.32 0.35 -18.35
N GLY A 100 -8.76 1.11 -19.36
CA GLY A 100 -8.38 2.52 -19.51
C GLY A 100 -8.88 3.40 -18.35
N GLN A 101 -10.08 3.16 -17.83
CA GLN A 101 -10.59 3.86 -16.65
C GLN A 101 -9.81 3.48 -15.40
N PHE A 102 -9.40 2.23 -15.27
CA PHE A 102 -8.54 1.76 -14.18
C PHE A 102 -7.17 2.45 -14.24
N ALA A 103 -6.46 2.35 -15.37
CA ALA A 103 -5.15 2.97 -15.58
C ALA A 103 -5.19 4.49 -15.33
N LEU A 104 -6.15 5.20 -15.94
CA LEU A 104 -6.35 6.64 -15.72
C LEU A 104 -6.53 6.99 -14.24
N SER A 105 -7.32 6.18 -13.53
CA SER A 105 -7.55 6.38 -12.10
C SER A 105 -6.29 6.21 -11.26
N ARG A 106 -5.39 5.27 -11.61
CA ARG A 106 -4.13 5.05 -10.89
C ARG A 106 -3.11 6.11 -11.21
N LEU A 107 -2.89 6.41 -12.50
CA LEU A 107 -1.94 7.43 -12.92
C LEU A 107 -2.28 8.81 -12.32
N THR A 108 -3.55 9.21 -12.38
CA THR A 108 -3.98 10.48 -11.81
C THR A 108 -3.96 10.53 -10.27
N ARG A 109 -3.92 9.38 -9.62
CA ARG A 109 -3.79 9.28 -8.15
C ARG A 109 -2.34 9.34 -7.69
N LEU A 110 -1.41 8.70 -8.41
CA LEU A 110 -0.03 8.53 -7.96
C LEU A 110 0.86 9.68 -8.43
N TYR A 111 0.96 9.89 -9.72
CA TYR A 111 2.00 10.73 -10.33
C TYR A 111 1.99 12.21 -9.90
N PRO A 112 0.85 12.89 -9.70
CA PRO A 112 0.86 14.31 -9.34
C PRO A 112 1.63 14.64 -8.06
N ALA A 113 1.38 13.91 -6.98
CA ALA A 113 2.10 14.10 -5.72
C ALA A 113 3.51 13.50 -5.78
N TYR A 114 3.70 12.39 -6.50
CA TYR A 114 4.98 11.74 -6.68
C TYR A 114 6.00 12.62 -7.39
N TRP A 115 5.66 13.22 -8.53
CA TRP A 115 6.57 14.14 -9.25
C TRP A 115 6.98 15.32 -8.39
N PHE A 116 6.04 15.89 -7.65
CA PHE A 116 6.34 16.96 -6.71
C PHE A 116 7.30 16.48 -5.61
N ALA A 117 7.05 15.30 -5.04
CA ALA A 117 7.88 14.75 -3.97
C ALA A 117 9.30 14.44 -4.47
N VAL A 118 9.46 13.79 -5.64
CA VAL A 118 10.77 13.55 -6.24
C VAL A 118 11.54 14.85 -6.44
N ALA A 119 10.90 15.86 -7.02
CA ALA A 119 11.56 17.16 -7.23
C ALA A 119 11.94 17.84 -5.91
N LEU A 120 11.05 17.84 -4.93
CA LEU A 120 11.28 18.46 -3.62
C LEU A 120 12.36 17.73 -2.82
N VAL A 121 12.28 16.40 -2.72
CA VAL A 121 13.26 15.61 -1.96
C VAL A 121 14.64 15.72 -2.61
N SER A 122 14.73 15.63 -3.96
CA SER A 122 15.98 15.84 -4.68
C SER A 122 16.58 17.21 -4.38
N LEU A 123 15.77 18.27 -4.38
CA LEU A 123 16.21 19.62 -4.07
C LEU A 123 16.69 19.73 -2.63
N VAL A 124 15.95 19.17 -1.66
CA VAL A 124 16.33 19.22 -0.24
C VAL A 124 17.63 18.48 0.00
N VAL A 125 17.78 17.26 -0.53
CA VAL A 125 19.01 16.46 -0.37
C VAL A 125 20.20 17.09 -1.11
N PHE A 126 19.95 17.77 -2.23
CA PHE A 126 21.00 18.51 -2.95
C PHE A 126 21.51 19.71 -2.14
N ILE A 127 20.63 20.45 -1.46
CA ILE A 127 21.01 21.62 -0.65
C ILE A 127 21.63 21.17 0.69
N TRP A 128 21.10 20.09 1.28
CA TRP A 128 21.51 19.54 2.57
C TRP A 128 21.80 18.04 2.45
N PRO A 129 22.97 17.61 1.97
CA PRO A 129 23.34 16.21 1.82
C PRO A 129 23.76 15.60 3.16
N VAL A 130 22.79 15.47 4.09
CA VAL A 130 23.02 15.18 5.49
C VAL A 130 23.19 13.69 5.77
N VAL A 131 22.25 12.87 5.35
CA VAL A 131 22.21 11.41 5.66
C VAL A 131 22.65 10.58 4.45
N ASN A 132 22.58 11.13 3.26
CA ASN A 132 22.92 10.45 2.01
C ASN A 132 23.46 11.44 0.98
N GLU A 133 24.23 10.90 0.03
CA GLU A 133 24.68 11.66 -1.12
C GLU A 133 23.50 12.15 -1.98
N ALA A 134 23.68 13.33 -2.58
CA ALA A 134 22.68 13.86 -3.47
C ALA A 134 22.57 13.00 -4.74
N PRO A 135 21.35 12.67 -5.21
CA PRO A 135 21.18 11.93 -6.44
C PRO A 135 21.73 12.74 -7.63
N SER A 136 22.27 12.06 -8.64
CA SER A 136 22.57 12.72 -9.90
C SER A 136 21.30 13.25 -10.56
N TRP A 137 21.41 14.26 -11.44
CA TRP A 137 20.26 14.73 -12.22
C TRP A 137 19.65 13.65 -13.10
N GLY A 138 20.49 12.68 -13.58
CA GLY A 138 20.03 11.51 -14.31
C GLY A 138 19.19 10.59 -13.44
N ASP A 139 19.65 10.30 -12.22
CA ASP A 139 18.92 9.47 -11.27
C ASP A 139 17.59 10.10 -10.85
N ALA A 140 17.58 11.42 -10.60
CA ALA A 140 16.37 12.16 -10.31
C ALA A 140 15.35 12.07 -11.47
N ALA A 141 15.82 12.18 -12.72
CA ALA A 141 14.96 12.04 -13.91
C ALA A 141 14.39 10.62 -14.04
N VAL A 142 15.18 9.58 -13.80
CA VAL A 142 14.70 8.19 -13.79
C VAL A 142 13.68 7.99 -12.67
N ASN A 143 13.92 8.54 -11.48
CA ASN A 143 12.97 8.47 -10.36
C ASN A 143 11.60 9.06 -10.72
N LEU A 144 11.50 10.08 -11.58
CA LEU A 144 10.20 10.61 -12.04
C LEU A 144 9.33 9.56 -12.75
N THR A 145 9.92 8.50 -13.30
CA THR A 145 9.20 7.43 -14.00
C THR A 145 8.59 6.40 -13.06
N MET A 146 9.07 6.29 -11.80
CA MET A 146 8.78 5.23 -10.82
C MET A 146 9.42 3.87 -11.20
N PHE A 147 10.32 3.83 -12.20
CA PHE A 147 11.01 2.63 -12.68
C PHE A 147 12.50 2.59 -12.27
N GLN A 148 12.88 3.30 -11.21
CA GLN A 148 14.26 3.35 -10.73
C GLN A 148 14.80 1.96 -10.34
N ASP A 149 14.01 1.13 -9.62
CA ASP A 149 14.45 -0.19 -9.16
C ASP A 149 14.82 -1.13 -10.32
N PRO A 150 13.96 -1.36 -11.34
CA PRO A 150 14.33 -2.24 -12.46
C PRO A 150 15.45 -1.68 -13.34
N LEU A 151 15.74 -0.38 -13.26
CA LEU A 151 16.84 0.28 -13.96
C LEU A 151 18.13 0.34 -13.12
N GLY A 152 18.14 -0.22 -11.90
CA GLY A 152 19.28 -0.23 -11.02
C GLY A 152 19.68 1.16 -10.50
N VAL A 153 18.74 2.11 -10.48
CA VAL A 153 18.95 3.47 -10.02
C VAL A 153 18.48 3.61 -8.57
N THR A 154 19.29 4.23 -7.73
CA THR A 154 18.95 4.46 -6.32
C THR A 154 17.70 5.34 -6.19
N PRO A 155 16.71 4.95 -5.37
CA PRO A 155 15.57 5.80 -5.07
C PRO A 155 16.00 7.10 -4.40
N VAL A 156 15.39 8.22 -4.82
CA VAL A 156 15.62 9.54 -4.22
C VAL A 156 15.19 9.58 -2.75
N ASP A 157 14.16 8.83 -2.41
CA ASP A 157 13.71 8.59 -1.03
C ASP A 157 13.56 7.09 -0.81
N GLY A 158 14.02 6.59 0.34
CA GLY A 158 14.05 5.16 0.62
C GLY A 158 12.69 4.50 0.51
N VAL A 159 11.62 5.17 0.96
CA VAL A 159 10.26 4.61 0.95
C VAL A 159 9.67 4.38 -0.45
N TYR A 160 10.30 4.88 -1.52
CA TYR A 160 9.74 4.74 -2.88
C TYR A 160 9.77 3.31 -3.43
N TRP A 161 10.54 2.40 -2.83
CA TRP A 161 10.50 0.99 -3.21
C TRP A 161 9.08 0.38 -3.10
N THR A 162 8.29 0.81 -2.10
CA THR A 162 6.92 0.31 -1.91
C THR A 162 5.98 0.73 -3.03
N LEU A 163 6.22 1.89 -3.65
CA LEU A 163 5.46 2.37 -4.80
C LEU A 163 5.71 1.51 -6.03
N TRP A 164 6.94 1.02 -6.20
CA TRP A 164 7.28 0.07 -7.25
C TRP A 164 6.59 -1.29 -7.01
N VAL A 165 6.56 -1.76 -5.77
CA VAL A 165 5.79 -2.96 -5.39
C VAL A 165 4.31 -2.78 -5.74
N GLU A 166 3.71 -1.65 -5.37
CA GLU A 166 2.31 -1.34 -5.67
C GLU A 166 2.05 -1.21 -7.18
N MET A 167 2.98 -0.60 -7.93
CA MET A 167 2.88 -0.50 -9.40
C MET A 167 2.90 -1.87 -10.07
N ARG A 168 3.78 -2.78 -9.66
CA ARG A 168 3.80 -4.17 -10.16
C ARG A 168 2.47 -4.88 -9.90
N PHE A 169 1.91 -4.72 -8.70
CA PHE A 169 0.57 -5.23 -8.40
C PHE A 169 -0.49 -4.65 -9.35
N TYR A 170 -0.45 -3.35 -9.66
CA TYR A 170 -1.39 -2.74 -10.60
C TYR A 170 -1.26 -3.31 -12.01
N LEU A 171 -0.04 -3.57 -12.48
CA LEU A 171 0.22 -4.17 -13.78
C LEU A 171 -0.31 -5.60 -13.84
N LEU A 172 -0.06 -6.43 -12.83
CA LEU A 172 -0.62 -7.78 -12.75
C LEU A 172 -2.16 -7.76 -12.68
N PHE A 173 -2.73 -6.88 -11.85
CA PHE A 173 -4.18 -6.78 -11.71
C PHE A 173 -4.87 -6.22 -12.97
N ALA A 174 -4.15 -5.44 -13.79
CA ALA A 174 -4.63 -4.95 -15.08
C ALA A 174 -4.98 -6.08 -16.05
N ILE A 175 -4.32 -7.25 -15.95
CA ILE A 175 -4.62 -8.45 -16.74
C ILE A 175 -6.06 -8.93 -16.50
N VAL A 176 -6.49 -8.91 -15.23
CA VAL A 176 -7.88 -9.26 -14.84
C VAL A 176 -8.84 -8.17 -15.25
N ALA A 177 -8.43 -6.91 -15.06
CA ALA A 177 -9.23 -5.73 -15.41
C ALA A 177 -9.54 -5.66 -16.90
N TRP A 178 -8.60 -6.08 -17.78
CA TRP A 178 -8.78 -6.10 -19.23
C TRP A 178 -9.96 -6.97 -19.66
N ARG A 179 -10.13 -8.14 -19.06
CA ARG A 179 -11.24 -9.06 -19.35
C ARG A 179 -12.52 -8.75 -18.58
N GLY A 180 -12.53 -7.69 -17.78
CA GLY A 180 -13.63 -7.34 -16.87
C GLY A 180 -13.60 -8.18 -15.59
N LEU A 181 -13.73 -7.49 -14.45
CA LEU A 181 -13.64 -8.10 -13.13
C LEU A 181 -14.95 -8.81 -12.75
N THR A 182 -14.85 -10.10 -12.42
CA THR A 182 -15.93 -10.92 -11.88
C THR A 182 -15.44 -11.65 -10.63
N TYR A 183 -16.35 -12.17 -9.79
CA TYR A 183 -15.99 -12.96 -8.62
C TYR A 183 -15.05 -14.11 -8.96
N LYS A 184 -15.43 -14.93 -9.97
CA LYS A 184 -14.63 -16.09 -10.39
C LYS A 184 -13.24 -15.70 -10.88
N ARG A 185 -13.12 -14.60 -11.66
CA ARG A 185 -11.83 -14.12 -12.17
C ARG A 185 -10.95 -13.55 -11.07
N ALA A 186 -11.53 -12.85 -10.09
CA ALA A 186 -10.78 -12.34 -8.95
C ALA A 186 -10.23 -13.49 -8.08
N VAL A 187 -11.05 -14.51 -7.80
CA VAL A 187 -10.59 -15.72 -7.07
C VAL A 187 -9.53 -16.47 -7.88
N ALA A 188 -9.74 -16.70 -9.18
CA ALA A 188 -8.77 -17.36 -10.03
C ALA A 188 -7.43 -16.59 -10.04
N PHE A 189 -7.47 -15.26 -10.12
CA PHE A 189 -6.27 -14.43 -10.01
C PHE A 189 -5.54 -14.65 -8.69
N CYS A 190 -6.24 -14.62 -7.57
CA CYS A 190 -5.64 -14.86 -6.24
C CYS A 190 -4.93 -16.22 -6.19
N VAL A 191 -5.59 -17.29 -6.66
CA VAL A 191 -5.04 -18.66 -6.62
C VAL A 191 -3.87 -18.80 -7.59
N LEU A 192 -4.01 -18.33 -8.83
CA LEU A 192 -2.94 -18.43 -9.84
C LEU A 192 -1.73 -17.59 -9.44
N TRP A 193 -1.92 -16.40 -8.90
CA TRP A 193 -0.82 -15.58 -8.44
C TRP A 193 -0.12 -16.18 -7.23
N ALA A 194 -0.86 -16.75 -6.27
CA ALA A 194 -0.26 -17.46 -5.13
C ALA A 194 0.59 -18.66 -5.59
N ILE A 195 0.07 -19.48 -6.52
CA ILE A 195 0.83 -20.61 -7.09
C ILE A 195 2.07 -20.10 -7.83
N ALA A 196 1.92 -19.09 -8.67
CA ALA A 196 3.03 -18.52 -9.43
C ALA A 196 4.13 -17.94 -8.52
N ALA A 197 3.76 -17.30 -7.41
CA ALA A 197 4.70 -16.78 -6.41
C ALA A 197 5.48 -17.90 -5.70
N ILE A 198 4.82 -19.01 -5.35
CA ILE A 198 5.47 -20.20 -4.77
C ILE A 198 6.44 -20.80 -5.79
N VAL A 199 6.04 -20.93 -7.06
CA VAL A 199 6.90 -21.47 -8.12
C VAL A 199 8.10 -20.57 -8.37
N ALA A 200 7.92 -19.23 -8.38
CA ALA A 200 9.01 -18.28 -8.54
C ALA A 200 10.11 -18.49 -7.50
N GLN A 201 9.73 -18.60 -6.23
CA GLN A 201 10.67 -18.88 -5.15
C GLN A 201 11.39 -20.23 -5.32
N ALA A 202 10.69 -21.26 -5.78
CA ALA A 202 11.29 -22.57 -5.98
C ALA A 202 12.30 -22.61 -7.15
N VAL A 203 12.13 -21.72 -8.14
CA VAL A 203 13.02 -21.64 -9.34
C VAL A 203 14.21 -20.73 -9.09
N ASP A 204 14.19 -19.88 -8.04
CA ASP A 204 15.23 -18.90 -7.70
C ASP A 204 15.63 -18.03 -8.92
N ASN A 205 14.63 -17.35 -9.49
CA ASN A 205 14.80 -16.54 -10.68
C ASN A 205 14.42 -15.07 -10.41
N SER A 206 15.41 -14.20 -10.46
CA SER A 206 15.25 -12.76 -10.15
C SER A 206 14.19 -12.04 -11.00
N VAL A 207 14.00 -12.46 -12.26
CA VAL A 207 12.96 -11.87 -13.14
C VAL A 207 11.57 -12.28 -12.68
N LEU A 208 11.38 -13.55 -12.29
CA LEU A 208 10.11 -14.02 -11.74
C LEU A 208 9.81 -13.36 -10.40
N ASP A 209 10.80 -13.17 -9.55
CA ASP A 209 10.65 -12.48 -8.27
C ASP A 209 10.26 -11.00 -8.48
N GLN A 210 10.89 -10.35 -9.43
CA GLN A 210 10.53 -8.99 -9.82
C GLN A 210 9.11 -8.89 -10.36
N LEU A 211 8.61 -9.87 -11.10
CA LEU A 211 7.27 -9.84 -11.69
C LEU A 211 6.18 -10.27 -10.71
N LEU A 212 6.42 -11.30 -9.89
CA LEU A 212 5.39 -12.00 -9.14
C LEU A 212 5.28 -11.60 -7.68
N LEU A 213 6.28 -10.82 -7.15
CA LEU A 213 6.27 -10.33 -5.76
C LEU A 213 6.11 -11.43 -4.72
N PRO A 214 6.94 -12.48 -4.70
CA PRO A 214 6.71 -13.64 -3.85
C PRO A 214 6.73 -13.32 -2.34
N GLU A 215 7.40 -12.25 -1.92
CA GLU A 215 7.39 -11.80 -0.53
C GLU A 215 6.11 -11.03 -0.16
N ASP A 216 5.59 -10.18 -1.07
CA ASP A 216 4.54 -9.18 -0.77
C ASP A 216 3.14 -9.58 -1.28
N CYS A 217 3.05 -10.49 -2.26
CA CYS A 217 1.78 -10.81 -2.93
C CYS A 217 0.68 -11.28 -1.96
N TRP A 218 1.05 -11.91 -0.86
CA TRP A 218 0.16 -12.46 0.16
C TRP A 218 -0.75 -11.40 0.78
N TYR A 219 -0.22 -10.20 1.01
CA TYR A 219 -0.98 -9.08 1.57
C TYR A 219 -1.99 -8.54 0.58
N PHE A 220 -1.61 -8.38 -0.70
CA PHE A 220 -2.54 -7.96 -1.75
C PHE A 220 -3.63 -9.00 -1.99
N ILE A 221 -3.29 -10.29 -2.06
CA ILE A 221 -4.23 -11.39 -2.23
C ILE A 221 -5.24 -11.43 -1.09
N ALA A 222 -4.78 -11.32 0.17
CA ALA A 222 -5.65 -11.22 1.33
C ALA A 222 -6.61 -10.02 1.23
N GLY A 223 -6.10 -8.87 0.81
CA GLY A 223 -6.91 -7.67 0.57
C GLY A 223 -8.01 -7.87 -0.47
N ILE A 224 -7.70 -8.53 -1.59
CA ILE A 224 -8.68 -8.89 -2.62
C ILE A 224 -9.75 -9.84 -2.02
N ALA A 225 -9.34 -10.86 -1.29
CA ALA A 225 -10.26 -11.80 -0.65
C ALA A 225 -11.18 -11.11 0.36
N PHE A 226 -10.66 -10.20 1.18
CA PHE A 226 -11.46 -9.38 2.09
C PHE A 226 -12.48 -8.48 1.35
N TYR A 227 -12.09 -7.88 0.21
CA TYR A 227 -13.06 -7.14 -0.60
C TYR A 227 -14.15 -8.05 -1.18
N LEU A 228 -13.82 -9.26 -1.62
CA LEU A 228 -14.82 -10.23 -2.10
C LEU A 228 -15.80 -10.63 -0.99
N MET A 229 -15.33 -10.80 0.26
CA MET A 229 -16.21 -11.00 1.43
C MET A 229 -17.14 -9.80 1.65
N HIS A 230 -16.58 -8.57 1.55
CA HIS A 230 -17.35 -7.34 1.73
C HIS A 230 -18.46 -7.18 0.69
N ARG A 231 -18.17 -7.51 -0.58
CA ARG A 231 -19.09 -7.30 -1.70
C ARG A 231 -20.12 -8.42 -1.83
N PHE A 232 -19.73 -9.65 -1.59
CA PHE A 232 -20.58 -10.82 -1.76
C PHE A 232 -20.98 -11.39 -0.37
N ARG A 233 -20.43 -12.47 0.05
CA ARG A 233 -20.57 -13.01 1.42
C ARG A 233 -19.29 -13.75 1.77
N PRO A 234 -18.90 -13.77 3.04
CA PRO A 234 -17.81 -14.65 3.48
C PRO A 234 -18.20 -16.10 3.22
N ASN A 235 -17.24 -16.89 2.74
CA ASN A 235 -17.37 -18.34 2.54
C ASN A 235 -16.04 -19.02 2.86
N LEU A 236 -16.06 -20.34 2.96
CA LEU A 236 -14.89 -21.12 3.35
C LEU A 236 -13.69 -20.88 2.42
N LEU A 237 -13.91 -20.81 1.10
CA LEU A 237 -12.84 -20.57 0.12
C LEU A 237 -12.10 -19.24 0.38
N LEU A 238 -12.84 -18.16 0.62
CA LEU A 238 -12.22 -16.86 0.90
C LEU A 238 -11.46 -16.85 2.23
N TRP A 239 -12.00 -17.52 3.26
CA TRP A 239 -11.29 -17.69 4.53
C TRP A 239 -10.04 -18.57 4.40
N THR A 240 -10.08 -19.62 3.57
CA THR A 240 -8.88 -20.42 3.25
C THR A 240 -7.82 -19.60 2.56
N ILE A 241 -8.20 -18.74 1.59
CA ILE A 241 -7.25 -17.80 0.94
C ILE A 241 -6.64 -16.88 1.97
N VAL A 242 -7.45 -16.22 2.82
CA VAL A 242 -6.94 -15.29 3.85
C VAL A 242 -6.04 -16.01 4.85
N GLY A 243 -6.44 -17.18 5.33
CA GLY A 243 -5.65 -17.99 6.26
C GLY A 243 -4.31 -18.45 5.64
N GLY A 244 -4.33 -18.90 4.38
CA GLY A 244 -3.13 -19.27 3.63
C GLY A 244 -2.19 -18.08 3.44
N CYS A 245 -2.74 -16.91 3.07
CA CYS A 245 -1.96 -15.67 2.96
C CYS A 245 -1.34 -15.24 4.29
N PHE A 246 -2.06 -15.39 5.39
CA PHE A 246 -1.51 -15.10 6.72
C PHE A 246 -0.36 -16.06 7.08
N LEU A 247 -0.56 -17.38 6.87
CA LEU A 247 0.43 -18.38 7.21
C LEU A 247 1.72 -18.26 6.38
N ILE A 248 1.61 -17.97 5.08
CA ILE A 248 2.78 -17.81 4.23
C ILE A 248 3.39 -16.42 4.40
N GLY A 249 2.55 -15.38 4.46
CA GLY A 249 3.00 -13.99 4.63
C GLY A 249 3.81 -13.78 5.91
N GLN A 250 3.44 -14.44 7.03
CA GLN A 250 4.24 -14.36 8.27
C GLN A 250 5.66 -14.94 8.12
N HIS A 251 5.86 -15.94 7.25
CA HIS A 251 7.20 -16.48 6.99
C HIS A 251 8.12 -15.40 6.39
N TYR A 252 7.66 -14.72 5.34
CA TYR A 252 8.43 -13.63 4.72
C TYR A 252 8.55 -12.41 5.64
N LEU A 253 7.51 -12.16 6.44
CA LEU A 253 7.53 -11.10 7.44
C LEU A 253 8.63 -11.27 8.49
N LEU A 254 8.92 -12.50 8.91
CA LEU A 254 10.01 -12.78 9.83
C LEU A 254 11.40 -12.59 9.18
N GLN A 255 11.53 -12.81 7.88
CA GLN A 255 12.74 -12.44 7.14
C GLN A 255 12.88 -10.91 7.02
N ALA A 256 11.78 -10.19 6.73
CA ALA A 256 11.75 -8.74 6.72
C ALA A 256 12.07 -8.14 8.12
N HIS A 257 11.66 -8.81 9.19
CA HIS A 257 12.00 -8.42 10.56
C HIS A 257 13.53 -8.41 10.79
N ALA A 258 14.25 -9.42 10.33
CA ALA A 258 15.71 -9.46 10.42
C ALA A 258 16.36 -8.30 9.65
N ARG A 259 15.87 -7.99 8.44
CA ARG A 259 16.33 -6.79 7.68
C ARG A 259 16.03 -5.47 8.42
N ALA A 260 14.87 -5.39 9.07
CA ALA A 260 14.54 -4.20 9.88
C ALA A 260 15.45 -4.05 11.10
N GLU A 261 15.87 -5.15 11.74
CA GLU A 261 16.85 -5.12 12.83
C GLU A 261 18.22 -4.59 12.37
N GLU A 262 18.66 -4.96 11.16
CA GLU A 262 19.87 -4.39 10.55
C GLU A 262 19.79 -2.88 10.40
N HIS A 263 18.64 -2.35 9.94
CA HIS A 263 18.41 -0.92 9.81
C HIS A 263 18.29 -0.19 11.15
N MET A 264 17.90 -0.88 12.20
CA MET A 264 17.81 -0.31 13.56
C MET A 264 19.14 -0.41 14.34
N GLY A 265 20.06 -1.26 13.88
CA GLY A 265 21.28 -1.61 14.62
C GLY A 265 21.02 -2.32 15.96
N HIS A 266 19.81 -2.82 16.19
CA HIS A 266 19.38 -3.46 17.43
C HIS A 266 18.40 -4.60 17.19
N GLN A 267 18.53 -5.65 17.98
CA GLN A 267 17.57 -6.75 18.00
C GLN A 267 16.36 -6.43 18.87
N VAL A 268 15.18 -6.84 18.42
CA VAL A 268 13.91 -6.72 19.12
C VAL A 268 13.13 -8.05 19.04
N PRO A 269 12.24 -8.38 19.98
CA PRO A 269 11.47 -9.62 19.93
C PRO A 269 10.71 -9.77 18.61
N SER A 270 10.70 -10.94 18.00
CA SER A 270 10.01 -11.20 16.73
C SER A 270 8.52 -11.52 16.87
N TRP A 271 8.06 -12.01 18.04
CA TRP A 271 6.65 -12.38 18.24
C TRP A 271 5.64 -11.21 18.06
N PRO A 272 5.95 -9.91 18.43
CA PRO A 272 5.02 -8.84 18.18
C PRO A 272 4.78 -8.59 16.69
N THR A 273 5.77 -8.88 15.85
CA THR A 273 5.65 -8.76 14.39
C THR A 273 4.49 -9.59 13.87
N VAL A 274 4.41 -10.86 14.28
CA VAL A 274 3.29 -11.75 13.91
C VAL A 274 1.97 -11.32 14.56
N ALA A 275 2.01 -10.90 15.83
CA ALA A 275 0.81 -10.43 16.53
C ALA A 275 0.21 -9.16 15.88
N ILE A 276 1.06 -8.23 15.44
CA ILE A 276 0.63 -7.00 14.74
C ILE A 276 0.06 -7.34 13.37
N LEU A 277 0.69 -8.26 12.61
CA LEU A 277 0.12 -8.74 11.34
C LEU A 277 -1.26 -9.36 11.55
N ALA A 278 -1.40 -10.23 12.56
CA ALA A 278 -2.70 -10.82 12.92
C ALA A 278 -3.74 -9.73 13.23
N LEU A 279 -3.36 -8.72 14.01
CA LEU A 279 -4.22 -7.57 14.29
C LEU A 279 -4.64 -6.83 13.00
N PHE A 280 -3.73 -6.61 12.05
CA PHE A 280 -4.06 -5.97 10.77
C PHE A 280 -5.06 -6.78 9.97
N PHE A 281 -4.87 -8.10 9.88
CA PHE A 281 -5.83 -8.99 9.23
C PHE A 281 -7.21 -8.94 9.90
N LEU A 282 -7.27 -8.94 11.25
CA LEU A 282 -8.52 -8.82 12.02
C LEU A 282 -9.20 -7.46 11.78
N LEU A 283 -8.45 -6.36 11.75
CA LEU A 283 -8.99 -5.02 11.50
C LEU A 283 -9.60 -4.92 10.09
N VAL A 284 -8.90 -5.44 9.07
CA VAL A 284 -9.42 -5.43 7.69
C VAL A 284 -10.58 -6.43 7.55
N ALA A 285 -10.56 -7.58 8.24
CA ALA A 285 -11.69 -8.50 8.32
C ALA A 285 -12.93 -7.83 8.94
N ALA A 286 -12.77 -7.05 10.02
CA ALA A 286 -13.87 -6.29 10.62
C ALA A 286 -14.50 -5.30 9.64
N VAL A 287 -13.69 -4.66 8.78
CA VAL A 287 -14.20 -3.82 7.68
C VAL A 287 -14.92 -4.66 6.63
N ALA A 288 -14.35 -5.79 6.23
CA ALA A 288 -14.93 -6.69 5.24
C ALA A 288 -16.28 -7.25 5.69
N LEU A 289 -16.40 -7.62 6.96
CA LEU A 289 -17.63 -8.13 7.58
C LEU A 289 -18.65 -7.02 7.88
N GLY A 290 -18.28 -5.75 7.67
CA GLY A 290 -19.18 -4.61 7.88
C GLY A 290 -19.35 -4.18 9.33
N TRP A 291 -18.52 -4.65 10.26
CA TRP A 291 -18.59 -4.25 11.68
C TRP A 291 -18.28 -2.77 11.88
N THR A 292 -17.54 -2.18 10.95
CA THR A 292 -17.14 -0.76 10.98
C THR A 292 -18.13 0.18 10.29
N ARG A 293 -19.32 -0.29 9.85
CA ARG A 293 -20.31 0.52 9.09
C ARG A 293 -20.77 1.79 9.79
N ARG A 294 -20.71 1.82 11.14
CA ARG A 294 -21.08 2.98 11.96
C ARG A 294 -19.97 4.04 12.01
N ILE A 295 -18.72 3.69 11.63
CA ILE A 295 -17.58 4.62 11.59
C ILE A 295 -17.68 5.46 10.31
N ASN A 296 -18.33 6.64 10.40
CA ASN A 296 -18.54 7.56 9.27
C ASN A 296 -18.01 8.97 9.59
N TRP A 297 -16.96 9.07 10.37
CA TRP A 297 -16.40 10.33 10.79
C TRP A 297 -15.77 11.06 9.59
N ARG A 298 -16.22 12.29 9.33
CA ARG A 298 -15.77 13.08 8.18
C ARG A 298 -14.27 13.36 8.18
N TRP A 299 -13.65 13.49 9.34
CA TRP A 299 -12.22 13.72 9.47
C TRP A 299 -11.38 12.53 8.98
N LEU A 300 -11.88 11.27 9.09
CA LEU A 300 -11.19 10.10 8.56
C LEU A 300 -11.01 10.18 7.03
N SER A 301 -11.98 10.73 6.32
CA SER A 301 -11.84 10.95 4.88
C SER A 301 -10.77 11.99 4.55
N THR A 302 -10.60 13.01 5.40
CA THR A 302 -9.49 13.97 5.28
C THR A 302 -8.16 13.29 5.62
N ALA A 303 -8.14 12.49 6.69
CA ALA A 303 -6.98 11.70 7.08
C ALA A 303 -6.47 10.82 5.92
N GLY A 304 -7.37 10.09 5.26
CA GLY A 304 -7.01 9.21 4.14
C GLY A 304 -6.42 9.93 2.92
N VAL A 305 -6.73 11.20 2.68
CA VAL A 305 -6.10 11.95 1.57
C VAL A 305 -4.72 12.48 1.93
N LEU A 306 -4.41 12.67 3.23
CA LEU A 306 -3.10 13.13 3.69
C LEU A 306 -2.06 12.01 3.67
N THR A 307 -2.49 10.75 3.74
CA THR A 307 -1.60 9.59 3.89
C THR A 307 -0.55 9.52 2.79
N TYR A 308 -0.95 9.68 1.54
CA TYR A 308 -0.04 9.54 0.40
C TYR A 308 1.00 10.68 0.31
N PRO A 309 0.62 11.97 0.36
CA PRO A 309 1.61 13.04 0.44
C PRO A 309 2.54 12.94 1.65
N LEU A 310 2.02 12.57 2.83
CA LEU A 310 2.83 12.36 4.02
C LEU A 310 3.88 11.26 3.78
N TYR A 311 3.45 10.12 3.24
CA TYR A 311 4.32 8.99 2.94
C TYR A 311 5.47 9.36 2.00
N LEU A 312 5.20 10.19 0.99
CA LEU A 312 6.18 10.58 -0.03
C LEU A 312 7.29 11.51 0.46
N VAL A 313 7.08 12.24 1.56
CA VAL A 313 8.01 13.32 1.95
C VAL A 313 8.58 13.17 3.36
N HIS A 314 8.09 12.18 4.14
CA HIS A 314 8.43 12.14 5.57
C HIS A 314 9.87 11.73 5.85
N GLU A 315 10.43 10.74 5.11
CA GLU A 315 11.69 10.11 5.47
C GLU A 315 12.86 11.08 5.34
N ARG A 316 13.28 11.39 4.15
CA ARG A 316 14.46 12.22 3.88
C ARG A 316 14.35 13.65 4.41
N ILE A 317 13.22 14.30 4.16
CA ILE A 317 13.00 15.66 4.66
C ILE A 317 12.94 15.65 6.19
N GLY A 318 12.33 14.63 6.79
CA GLY A 318 12.30 14.48 8.24
C GLY A 318 13.68 14.33 8.85
N TRP A 319 14.56 13.52 8.27
CA TRP A 319 15.94 13.35 8.74
C TRP A 319 16.76 14.63 8.63
N VAL A 320 16.63 15.36 7.52
CA VAL A 320 17.28 16.67 7.36
C VAL A 320 16.84 17.64 8.46
N VAL A 321 15.54 17.71 8.75
CA VAL A 321 15.01 18.59 9.81
C VAL A 321 15.50 18.14 11.20
N ILE A 322 15.50 16.82 11.47
CA ILE A 322 16.01 16.29 12.74
C ILE A 322 17.45 16.68 12.94
N GLU A 323 18.33 16.43 11.98
CA GLU A 323 19.75 16.73 12.12
C GLU A 323 20.03 18.21 12.36
N HIS A 324 19.34 19.10 11.65
CA HIS A 324 19.55 20.54 11.84
C HIS A 324 19.00 21.07 13.18
N LEU A 325 17.96 20.48 13.73
CA LEU A 325 17.26 21.00 14.91
C LEU A 325 17.53 20.22 16.19
N ALA A 326 18.00 18.97 16.12
CA ALA A 326 18.15 18.11 17.31
C ALA A 326 19.17 18.63 18.34
N GLY A 327 20.13 19.47 17.90
CA GLY A 327 21.07 20.18 18.82
C GLY A 327 20.48 21.43 19.49
N HIS A 328 19.37 21.95 19.00
CA HIS A 328 18.79 23.23 19.41
C HIS A 328 17.42 23.09 20.09
N VAL A 329 16.66 22.05 19.72
CA VAL A 329 15.31 21.79 20.21
C VAL A 329 15.27 20.46 20.97
N PRO A 330 14.70 20.40 22.17
CA PRO A 330 14.54 19.13 22.89
C PRO A 330 13.77 18.11 22.06
N HIS A 331 14.23 16.85 22.04
CA HIS A 331 13.66 15.78 21.20
C HIS A 331 12.17 15.53 21.43
N TYR A 332 11.69 15.68 22.68
CA TYR A 332 10.27 15.53 23.03
C TYR A 332 9.37 16.68 22.54
N VAL A 333 9.95 17.81 22.09
CA VAL A 333 9.25 18.91 21.40
C VAL A 333 9.43 18.78 19.90
N LEU A 334 10.66 18.48 19.45
CA LEU A 334 11.01 18.38 18.05
C LEU A 334 10.19 17.28 17.34
N LEU A 335 10.12 16.09 17.91
CA LEU A 335 9.45 14.95 17.28
C LEU A 335 7.95 15.20 17.02
N PRO A 336 7.11 15.54 18.03
CA PRO A 336 5.71 15.82 17.77
C PRO A 336 5.50 17.07 16.92
N GLY A 337 6.34 18.08 17.04
CA GLY A 337 6.33 19.28 16.21
C GLY A 337 6.60 18.94 14.73
N LEU A 338 7.59 18.09 14.46
CA LEU A 338 7.92 17.62 13.13
C LEU A 338 6.77 16.80 12.52
N VAL A 339 6.18 15.87 13.28
CA VAL A 339 5.03 15.08 12.80
C VAL A 339 3.86 16.00 12.45
N ALA A 340 3.55 16.98 13.31
CA ALA A 340 2.50 17.96 13.05
C ALA A 340 2.80 18.82 11.81
N ALA A 341 4.06 19.28 11.66
CA ALA A 341 4.50 20.04 10.49
C ALA A 341 4.39 19.22 9.20
N MET A 342 4.80 17.94 9.22
CA MET A 342 4.67 17.03 8.07
C MET A 342 3.21 16.75 7.70
N LEU A 343 2.31 16.59 8.66
CA LEU A 343 0.87 16.48 8.41
C LEU A 343 0.30 17.76 7.78
N GLY A 344 0.69 18.93 8.29
CA GLY A 344 0.33 20.23 7.72
C GLY A 344 0.87 20.40 6.31
N PHE A 345 2.13 20.02 6.07
CA PHE A 345 2.74 20.04 4.76
C PHE A 345 2.08 19.06 3.77
N ALA A 346 1.76 17.85 4.21
CA ALA A 346 0.99 16.88 3.41
C ALA A 346 -0.38 17.45 2.99
N TRP A 347 -1.04 18.20 3.88
CA TRP A 347 -2.28 18.90 3.54
C TRP A 347 -2.07 19.98 2.47
N LEU A 348 -1.00 20.77 2.56
CA LEU A 348 -0.65 21.77 1.54
C LEU A 348 -0.38 21.09 0.18
N VAL A 349 0.41 20.03 0.16
CA VAL A 349 0.70 19.25 -1.06
C VAL A 349 -0.60 18.69 -1.65
N HIS A 350 -1.46 18.09 -0.83
CA HIS A 350 -2.76 17.60 -1.30
C HIS A 350 -3.62 18.73 -1.91
N ARG A 351 -3.70 19.87 -1.22
CA ARG A 351 -4.59 20.97 -1.59
C ARG A 351 -4.11 21.71 -2.83
N PHE A 352 -2.81 21.99 -2.94
CA PHE A 352 -2.25 22.89 -3.93
C PHE A 352 -1.51 22.20 -5.07
N VAL A 353 -1.08 20.95 -4.89
CA VAL A 353 -0.35 20.17 -5.91
C VAL A 353 -1.17 18.99 -6.41
N GLU A 354 -1.43 18.01 -5.55
CA GLU A 354 -2.07 16.75 -5.96
C GLU A 354 -3.43 17.01 -6.62
N ARG A 355 -4.31 17.72 -5.93
CA ARG A 355 -5.69 17.92 -6.37
C ARG A 355 -5.83 18.73 -7.68
N PRO A 356 -5.12 19.86 -7.90
CA PRO A 356 -5.19 20.59 -9.17
C PRO A 356 -4.51 19.86 -10.32
N LEU A 357 -3.33 19.26 -10.09
CA LEU A 357 -2.58 18.56 -11.12
C LEU A 357 -3.29 17.28 -11.57
N ALA A 358 -3.86 16.51 -10.64
CA ALA A 358 -4.66 15.32 -10.95
C ALA A 358 -5.87 15.67 -11.84
N ARG A 359 -6.53 16.81 -11.59
CA ARG A 359 -7.65 17.28 -12.43
C ARG A 359 -7.20 17.65 -13.84
N ARG A 360 -6.05 18.35 -13.97
CA ARG A 360 -5.49 18.73 -15.29
C ARG A 360 -5.09 17.48 -16.08
N LEU A 361 -4.34 16.57 -15.44
CA LEU A 361 -3.89 15.31 -16.05
C LEU A 361 -5.07 14.46 -16.52
N LYS A 362 -6.11 14.31 -15.67
CA LYS A 362 -7.31 13.56 -16.03
C LYS A 362 -8.02 14.14 -17.26
N ARG A 363 -8.18 15.48 -17.34
CA ARG A 363 -8.80 16.15 -18.48
C ARG A 363 -7.97 15.97 -19.76
N GLY A 364 -6.64 16.15 -19.69
CA GLY A 364 -5.74 15.96 -20.83
C GLY A 364 -5.81 14.54 -21.38
N MET A 365 -5.69 13.53 -20.52
CA MET A 365 -5.78 12.13 -20.95
C MET A 365 -7.17 11.76 -21.52
N GLN A 366 -8.25 12.29 -20.95
CA GLN A 366 -9.59 12.06 -21.49
C GLN A 366 -9.77 12.68 -22.88
N ARG A 367 -9.24 13.88 -23.15
CA ARG A 367 -9.23 14.52 -24.47
C ARG A 367 -8.47 13.68 -25.49
N ALA A 368 -7.22 13.30 -25.15
CA ALA A 368 -6.40 12.47 -26.02
C ALA A 368 -7.08 11.14 -26.39
N VAL A 369 -7.72 10.46 -25.44
CA VAL A 369 -8.50 9.23 -25.71
C VAL A 369 -9.70 9.49 -26.63
N THR A 370 -10.36 10.65 -26.49
CA THR A 370 -11.49 11.00 -27.36
C THR A 370 -11.02 11.29 -28.78
N GLU A 371 -9.93 12.01 -28.95
CA GLU A 371 -9.31 12.33 -30.24
C GLU A 371 -8.86 11.06 -30.98
N ILE A 372 -8.18 10.13 -30.30
CA ILE A 372 -7.77 8.82 -30.86
C ILE A 372 -8.97 7.98 -31.34
N ARG A 373 -10.13 8.12 -30.70
CA ARG A 373 -11.35 7.37 -31.07
C ARG A 373 -12.16 8.03 -32.20
N ALA A 374 -11.91 9.32 -32.44
CA ALA A 374 -12.63 10.10 -33.46
C ALA A 374 -11.89 10.12 -34.80
N GLY A 375 -10.59 9.84 -34.85
CA GLY A 375 -9.78 9.64 -36.05
C GLY A 375 -9.62 8.17 -36.38
#